data_10c4b4411d953022893d36378072f9da
#
_entry.id   10c4b4411d953022893d36378072f9da
#
_cell.length_a   1.000
_cell.length_b   1.000
_cell.length_c   1.000
_cell.angle_alpha   90.00
_cell.angle_beta   90.00
_cell.angle_gamma   90.00
#
_symmetry.space_group_name_H-M   'P 1'
#
loop_
_entity.id
_entity.type
_entity.pdbx_description
1 polymer ?
#
loop_
_entity_poly.entity_id
_entity_poly.type
_entity_poly.pdbx_seq_one_letter_code
_entity_poly.pdbx_strand_id
1 'polypeptide(L)'
;VAVGEKTPEGAVDVACIVSKPVEGVNAGKIENIELVSRAIREAVSEAEEQLGIRITEAYAGISGDFVRCARHMDHVFVYDPQNGVNQKDVDALFDRMRNVQAPDDETIMDRVPQNYVVDDNQEVKNPVGSFGKKLSSTFNFILCLKTPMQRLDMALKRVGIKMLSVTSNAIATAEAVLLPDEKEEGVAVVDI
;
A
#
# COMPACT_ATOMS: atom_id res chain seq x y z
N VAL A 1 -1.84 -17.31 5.07
CA VAL A 1 -1.25 -17.30 3.72
C VAL A 1 -2.38 -17.46 2.72
N ALA A 2 -2.43 -16.59 1.70
CA ALA A 2 -3.33 -16.73 0.56
C ALA A 2 -2.47 -16.84 -0.71
N VAL A 3 -2.85 -17.74 -1.61
CA VAL A 3 -2.20 -17.93 -2.91
C VAL A 3 -3.25 -17.73 -4.00
N GLY A 4 -2.93 -16.97 -5.02
CA GLY A 4 -3.85 -16.70 -6.11
C GLY A 4 -3.13 -16.26 -7.37
N GLU A 5 -3.85 -16.21 -8.47
CA GLU A 5 -3.38 -15.78 -9.78
C GLU A 5 -4.11 -14.49 -10.20
N LYS A 6 -3.40 -13.59 -10.85
CA LYS A 6 -4.01 -12.40 -11.43
C LYS A 6 -4.66 -12.76 -12.75
N THR A 7 -5.96 -12.50 -12.87
CA THR A 7 -6.69 -12.72 -14.12
C THR A 7 -6.33 -11.68 -15.18
N PRO A 8 -6.58 -11.94 -16.48
CA PRO A 8 -6.37 -10.95 -17.54
C PRO A 8 -7.16 -9.65 -17.32
N GLU A 9 -8.30 -9.72 -16.67
CA GLU A 9 -9.17 -8.59 -16.32
C GLU A 9 -8.67 -7.81 -15.10
N GLY A 10 -7.61 -8.30 -14.43
CA GLY A 10 -6.98 -7.64 -13.28
C GLY A 10 -7.53 -8.05 -11.92
N ALA A 11 -8.50 -8.94 -11.86
CA ALA A 11 -8.95 -9.55 -10.60
C ALA A 11 -7.94 -10.57 -10.09
N VAL A 12 -8.09 -10.99 -8.84
CA VAL A 12 -7.29 -12.08 -8.25
C VAL A 12 -8.20 -13.29 -8.05
N ASP A 13 -7.86 -14.40 -8.69
CA ASP A 13 -8.48 -15.69 -8.45
C ASP A 13 -7.72 -16.41 -7.33
N VAL A 14 -8.39 -16.65 -6.20
CA VAL A 14 -7.77 -17.22 -5.00
C VAL A 14 -7.80 -18.74 -5.08
N ALA A 15 -6.63 -19.34 -5.23
CA ALA A 15 -6.46 -20.79 -5.35
C ALA A 15 -6.45 -21.49 -3.97
N CYS A 16 -5.89 -20.85 -2.94
CA CYS A 16 -5.72 -21.46 -1.61
C CYS A 16 -5.65 -20.39 -0.52
N ILE A 17 -6.26 -20.68 0.63
CA ILE A 17 -6.12 -19.90 1.86
C ILE A 17 -5.77 -20.85 3.01
N VAL A 18 -4.64 -20.61 3.67
CA VAL A 18 -4.20 -21.36 4.86
C VAL A 18 -4.09 -20.41 6.05
N SER A 19 -4.75 -20.77 7.15
CA SER A 19 -4.69 -20.04 8.42
C SER A 19 -4.02 -20.89 9.49
N LYS A 20 -3.08 -20.28 10.22
CA LYS A 20 -2.43 -20.90 11.38
C LYS A 20 -2.50 -19.96 12.58
N PRO A 21 -2.74 -20.47 13.80
CA PRO A 21 -2.57 -19.67 14.99
C PRO A 21 -1.12 -19.24 15.12
N VAL A 22 -0.90 -18.01 15.58
CA VAL A 22 0.43 -17.46 15.80
C VAL A 22 0.57 -16.93 17.22
N GLU A 23 1.67 -17.30 17.85
CA GLU A 23 2.14 -16.73 19.11
C GLU A 23 3.30 -15.76 18.84
N GLY A 24 3.55 -14.84 19.77
CA GLY A 24 4.66 -13.88 19.64
C GLY A 24 4.32 -12.67 18.76
N VAL A 25 3.02 -12.38 18.57
CA VAL A 25 2.51 -11.13 18.00
C VAL A 25 1.60 -10.47 19.05
N ASN A 26 1.78 -9.18 19.25
CA ASN A 26 0.96 -8.39 20.15
C ASN A 26 0.61 -7.06 19.48
N ALA A 27 -0.68 -6.73 19.35
CA ALA A 27 -1.17 -5.53 18.67
C ALA A 27 -0.49 -5.29 17.31
N GLY A 28 -0.34 -6.34 16.51
CA GLY A 28 0.33 -6.31 15.20
C GLY A 28 1.87 -6.31 15.25
N LYS A 29 2.48 -6.16 16.43
CA LYS A 29 3.95 -6.15 16.58
C LYS A 29 4.48 -7.56 16.79
N ILE A 30 5.46 -7.96 15.98
CA ILE A 30 6.17 -9.22 16.16
C ILE A 30 7.11 -9.07 17.37
N GLU A 31 6.80 -9.73 18.47
CA GLU A 31 7.64 -9.77 19.67
C GLU A 31 8.62 -10.95 19.64
N ASN A 32 8.21 -12.07 19.06
CA ASN A 32 9.05 -13.24 18.90
C ASN A 32 9.12 -13.72 17.45
N ILE A 33 10.24 -13.39 16.78
CA ILE A 33 10.47 -13.71 15.35
C ILE A 33 10.48 -15.23 15.13
N GLU A 34 10.97 -16.03 16.08
CA GLU A 34 11.07 -17.49 15.95
C GLU A 34 9.69 -18.15 15.89
N LEU A 35 8.80 -17.79 16.81
CA LEU A 35 7.42 -18.29 16.83
C LEU A 35 6.66 -17.90 15.57
N VAL A 36 6.78 -16.64 15.15
CA VAL A 36 6.16 -16.16 13.92
C VAL A 36 6.71 -16.87 12.68
N SER A 37 8.04 -17.05 12.59
CA SER A 37 8.64 -17.78 11.47
C SER A 37 8.17 -19.23 11.41
N ARG A 38 7.95 -19.88 12.55
CA ARG A 38 7.39 -21.24 12.61
C ARG A 38 5.98 -21.28 12.03
N ALA A 39 5.10 -20.40 12.49
CA ALA A 39 3.72 -20.32 11.99
C ALA A 39 3.66 -20.02 10.47
N ILE A 40 4.54 -19.11 10.00
CA ILE A 40 4.66 -18.83 8.55
C ILE A 40 5.10 -20.10 7.81
N ARG A 41 6.12 -20.82 8.28
CA ARG A 41 6.60 -22.05 7.65
C ARG A 41 5.51 -23.09 7.56
N GLU A 42 4.76 -23.31 8.63
CA GLU A 42 3.66 -24.28 8.66
C GLU A 42 2.56 -23.91 7.66
N ALA A 43 2.18 -22.63 7.60
CA ALA A 43 1.16 -22.17 6.66
C ALA A 43 1.63 -22.25 5.20
N VAL A 44 2.89 -21.91 4.94
CA VAL A 44 3.47 -21.98 3.59
C VAL A 44 3.61 -23.41 3.13
N SER A 45 4.15 -24.32 3.99
CA SER A 45 4.30 -25.74 3.64
C SER A 45 2.95 -26.39 3.29
N GLU A 46 1.90 -26.07 4.05
CA GLU A 46 0.55 -26.57 3.76
C GLU A 46 0.01 -26.04 2.42
N ALA A 47 0.22 -24.75 2.12
CA ALA A 47 -0.19 -24.18 0.82
C ALA A 47 0.60 -24.79 -0.35
N GLU A 48 1.92 -25.02 -0.19
CA GLU A 48 2.77 -25.68 -1.16
C GLU A 48 2.33 -27.11 -1.43
N GLU A 49 1.97 -27.87 -0.38
CA GLU A 49 1.46 -29.24 -0.50
C GLU A 49 0.09 -29.30 -1.23
N GLN A 50 -0.82 -28.37 -0.90
CA GLN A 50 -2.14 -28.31 -1.53
C GLN A 50 -2.05 -28.01 -3.04
N LEU A 51 -1.14 -27.11 -3.43
CA LEU A 51 -1.05 -26.61 -4.79
C LEU A 51 0.03 -27.28 -5.64
N GLY A 52 0.94 -28.04 -5.04
CA GLY A 52 2.07 -28.67 -5.73
C GLY A 52 3.08 -27.65 -6.28
N ILE A 53 3.20 -26.48 -5.66
CA ILE A 53 4.10 -25.39 -6.07
C ILE A 53 5.12 -25.09 -4.97
N ARG A 54 6.12 -24.25 -5.29
CA ARG A 54 7.04 -23.68 -4.32
C ARG A 54 6.83 -22.19 -4.17
N ILE A 55 6.73 -21.71 -2.92
CA ILE A 55 6.53 -20.29 -2.60
C ILE A 55 7.86 -19.70 -2.14
N THR A 56 8.43 -18.79 -2.91
CA THR A 56 9.72 -18.15 -2.63
C THR A 56 9.61 -16.64 -2.41
N GLU A 57 8.50 -16.05 -2.78
CA GLU A 57 8.25 -14.61 -2.69
C GLU A 57 6.81 -14.36 -2.20
N ALA A 58 6.60 -13.26 -1.48
CA ALA A 58 5.28 -12.90 -0.97
C ALA A 58 5.10 -11.39 -0.85
N TYR A 59 3.87 -10.95 -0.98
CA TYR A 59 3.40 -9.67 -0.48
C TYR A 59 2.99 -9.84 0.98
N ALA A 60 3.19 -8.81 1.80
CA ALA A 60 2.85 -8.87 3.21
C ALA A 60 1.93 -7.73 3.61
N GLY A 61 0.98 -8.02 4.47
CA GLY A 61 0.13 -7.02 5.10
C GLY A 61 0.63 -6.70 6.51
N ILE A 62 0.49 -5.46 6.93
CA ILE A 62 0.89 -4.99 8.25
C ILE A 62 -0.19 -4.07 8.83
N SER A 63 -0.45 -4.20 10.13
CA SER A 63 -1.36 -3.34 10.89
C SER A 63 -0.88 -3.17 12.32
N GLY A 64 -1.24 -2.07 12.93
CA GLY A 64 -0.87 -1.74 14.30
C GLY A 64 -0.72 -0.23 14.50
N ASP A 65 -0.49 0.20 15.73
CA ASP A 65 -0.30 1.59 16.14
C ASP A 65 0.97 2.25 15.56
N PHE A 66 1.83 1.46 14.93
CA PHE A 66 3.05 1.89 14.25
C PHE A 66 2.85 2.18 12.74
N VAL A 67 1.61 2.04 12.25
CA VAL A 67 1.19 2.50 10.92
C VAL A 67 0.35 3.75 11.08
N ARG A 68 0.70 4.81 10.38
CA ARG A 68 -0.03 6.08 10.44
C ARG A 68 -0.16 6.73 9.08
N CYS A 69 -1.12 7.62 8.95
CA CYS A 69 -1.28 8.47 7.79
C CYS A 69 -0.78 9.89 8.10
N ALA A 70 -0.03 10.47 7.18
CA ALA A 70 0.36 11.88 7.22
C ALA A 70 0.00 12.55 5.90
N ARG A 71 -0.56 13.76 5.98
CA ARG A 71 -0.88 14.57 4.81
C ARG A 71 0.32 15.42 4.40
N HIS A 72 0.61 15.43 3.13
CA HIS A 72 1.61 16.32 2.54
C HIS A 72 1.01 16.97 1.28
N MET A 73 1.13 18.28 1.17
CA MET A 73 0.65 19.04 0.02
C MET A 73 1.84 19.66 -0.70
N ASP A 74 1.86 19.53 -2.01
CA ASP A 74 2.84 20.21 -2.86
C ASP A 74 2.19 20.64 -4.19
N HIS A 75 2.93 21.39 -4.99
CA HIS A 75 2.45 21.93 -6.25
C HIS A 75 3.56 21.97 -7.30
N VAL A 76 3.14 22.11 -8.54
CA VAL A 76 3.97 22.43 -9.70
C VAL A 76 3.34 23.58 -10.47
N PHE A 77 4.16 24.36 -11.17
CA PHE A 77 3.65 25.29 -12.17
C PHE A 77 3.43 24.57 -13.47
N VAL A 78 2.28 24.81 -14.09
CA VAL A 78 1.92 24.23 -15.39
C VAL A 78 2.88 24.74 -16.44
N TYR A 79 3.48 23.83 -17.19
CA TYR A 79 4.50 24.16 -18.19
C TYR A 79 3.96 25.04 -19.31
N ASP A 80 2.77 24.74 -19.80
CA ASP A 80 2.08 25.49 -20.84
C ASP A 80 0.66 25.84 -20.43
N PRO A 81 0.47 26.96 -19.69
CA PRO A 81 -0.84 27.36 -19.18
C PRO A 81 -1.85 27.69 -20.29
N GLN A 82 -1.41 27.98 -21.51
CA GLN A 82 -2.31 28.29 -22.63
C GLN A 82 -3.00 27.03 -23.16
N ASN A 83 -2.33 25.88 -23.09
CA ASN A 83 -2.87 24.58 -23.49
C ASN A 83 -3.41 23.76 -22.31
N GLY A 84 -3.31 24.30 -21.09
CA GLY A 84 -3.82 23.68 -19.87
C GLY A 84 -2.89 22.59 -19.30
N VAL A 85 -3.32 22.03 -18.18
CA VAL A 85 -2.61 20.94 -17.49
C VAL A 85 -2.52 19.72 -18.38
N ASN A 86 -1.34 19.16 -18.52
CA ASN A 86 -1.09 17.93 -19.27
C ASN A 86 -0.49 16.85 -18.37
N GLN A 87 -0.33 15.63 -18.90
CA GLN A 87 0.17 14.49 -18.12
C GLN A 87 1.57 14.74 -17.55
N LYS A 88 2.44 15.49 -18.21
CA LYS A 88 3.79 15.80 -17.70
C LYS A 88 3.76 16.66 -16.45
N ASP A 89 2.77 17.55 -16.32
CA ASP A 89 2.61 18.36 -15.11
C ASP A 89 2.17 17.48 -13.93
N VAL A 90 1.29 16.51 -14.19
CA VAL A 90 0.87 15.50 -13.19
C VAL A 90 2.06 14.64 -12.78
N ASP A 91 2.81 14.13 -13.75
CA ASP A 91 4.00 13.30 -13.50
C ASP A 91 5.06 14.08 -12.71
N ALA A 92 5.28 15.35 -13.02
CA ALA A 92 6.20 16.22 -12.28
C ALA A 92 5.79 16.41 -10.82
N LEU A 93 4.48 16.54 -10.56
CA LEU A 93 3.95 16.60 -9.19
C LEU A 93 4.18 15.29 -8.44
N PHE A 94 3.94 14.14 -9.09
CA PHE A 94 4.23 12.83 -8.51
C PHE A 94 5.72 12.63 -8.22
N ASP A 95 6.60 13.07 -9.11
CA ASP A 95 8.05 12.96 -8.91
C ASP A 95 8.53 13.79 -7.71
N ARG A 96 7.95 14.97 -7.49
CA ARG A 96 8.19 15.74 -6.26
C ARG A 96 7.78 14.96 -5.02
N MET A 97 6.60 14.34 -5.05
CA MET A 97 6.08 13.54 -3.93
C MET A 97 6.90 12.27 -3.66
N ARG A 98 7.47 11.66 -4.70
CA ARG A 98 8.40 10.51 -4.55
C ARG A 98 9.67 10.89 -3.83
N ASN A 99 10.15 12.13 -3.97
CA ASN A 99 11.36 12.63 -3.35
C ASN A 99 11.19 13.08 -1.89
N VAL A 100 9.95 13.12 -1.38
CA VAL A 100 9.70 13.42 0.04
C VAL A 100 10.27 12.31 0.91
N GLN A 101 11.10 12.70 1.87
CA GLN A 101 11.75 11.78 2.80
C GLN A 101 10.84 11.50 3.99
N ALA A 102 10.81 10.24 4.43
CA ALA A 102 10.22 9.88 5.71
C ALA A 102 11.12 10.34 6.87
N PRO A 103 10.57 10.50 8.09
CA PRO A 103 11.38 10.60 9.31
C PRO A 103 12.38 9.43 9.43
N ASP A 104 13.46 9.64 10.20
CA ASP A 104 14.58 8.69 10.26
C ASP A 104 14.21 7.29 10.72
N ASP A 105 13.20 7.18 11.59
CA ASP A 105 12.69 5.92 12.15
C ASP A 105 11.51 5.31 11.39
N GLU A 106 11.02 6.00 10.34
CA GLU A 106 9.87 5.59 9.55
C GLU A 106 10.25 5.30 8.09
N THR A 107 9.35 4.65 7.40
CA THR A 107 9.37 4.47 5.95
C THR A 107 8.00 4.76 5.37
N ILE A 108 7.97 5.33 4.17
CA ILE A 108 6.72 5.53 3.44
C ILE A 108 6.40 4.24 2.69
N MET A 109 5.29 3.60 3.05
CA MET A 109 4.78 2.41 2.36
C MET A 109 4.01 2.77 1.11
N ASP A 110 3.22 3.84 1.17
CA ASP A 110 2.39 4.25 0.05
C ASP A 110 2.18 5.78 0.02
N ARG A 111 1.85 6.30 -1.16
CA ARG A 111 1.58 7.73 -1.43
C ARG A 111 0.30 7.83 -2.25
N VAL A 112 -0.81 8.08 -1.57
CA VAL A 112 -2.14 8.09 -2.17
C VAL A 112 -2.54 9.54 -2.49
N PRO A 113 -2.61 9.92 -3.77
CA PRO A 113 -3.08 11.25 -4.14
C PRO A 113 -4.55 11.41 -3.77
N GLN A 114 -4.87 12.60 -3.29
CA GLN A 114 -6.25 13.05 -3.12
C GLN A 114 -6.67 13.85 -4.36
N ASN A 115 -7.71 14.66 -4.25
CA ASN A 115 -8.10 15.53 -5.33
C ASN A 115 -7.02 16.52 -5.71
N TYR A 116 -6.96 16.87 -6.99
CA TYR A 116 -6.11 17.92 -7.50
C TYR A 116 -6.80 19.27 -7.37
N VAL A 117 -6.00 20.32 -7.24
CA VAL A 117 -6.50 21.70 -7.19
C VAL A 117 -5.73 22.52 -8.21
N VAL A 118 -6.47 23.20 -9.09
CA VAL A 118 -5.92 24.10 -10.11
C VAL A 118 -6.15 25.54 -9.66
N ASP A 119 -5.11 26.37 -9.67
CA ASP A 119 -5.12 27.78 -9.25
C ASP A 119 -5.75 28.04 -7.88
N ASP A 120 -5.57 27.10 -6.93
CA ASP A 120 -6.03 27.17 -5.53
C ASP A 120 -7.55 27.21 -5.32
N ASN A 121 -8.37 27.07 -6.34
CA ASN A 121 -9.83 27.19 -6.23
C ASN A 121 -10.64 26.16 -7.03
N GLN A 122 -10.05 25.46 -7.97
CA GLN A 122 -10.74 24.46 -8.77
C GLN A 122 -10.30 23.06 -8.37
N GLU A 123 -11.13 22.38 -7.57
CA GLU A 123 -10.90 20.99 -7.20
C GLU A 123 -11.40 20.05 -8.30
N VAL A 124 -10.56 19.11 -8.73
CA VAL A 124 -10.85 18.15 -9.80
C VAL A 124 -10.27 16.77 -9.49
N LYS A 125 -10.97 15.72 -9.90
CA LYS A 125 -10.46 14.33 -9.81
C LYS A 125 -9.38 14.05 -10.86
N ASN A 126 -9.59 14.57 -12.08
CA ASN A 126 -8.61 14.49 -13.17
C ASN A 126 -8.24 15.91 -13.64
N PRO A 127 -7.01 16.36 -13.43
CA PRO A 127 -6.61 17.73 -13.77
C PRO A 127 -6.24 17.90 -15.26
N VAL A 128 -6.00 16.83 -16.01
CA VAL A 128 -5.57 16.92 -17.41
C VAL A 128 -6.64 17.59 -18.25
N GLY A 129 -6.25 18.65 -18.98
CA GLY A 129 -7.15 19.51 -19.78
C GLY A 129 -7.74 20.69 -19.02
N SER A 130 -7.54 20.80 -17.71
CA SER A 130 -7.95 21.98 -16.94
C SER A 130 -7.05 23.18 -17.23
N PHE A 131 -7.61 24.36 -17.35
CA PHE A 131 -6.84 25.59 -17.57
C PHE A 131 -6.41 26.18 -16.24
N GLY A 132 -5.14 26.52 -16.10
CA GLY A 132 -4.57 27.15 -14.94
C GLY A 132 -3.06 27.21 -14.98
N LYS A 133 -2.47 27.91 -14.01
CA LYS A 133 -1.01 28.13 -13.93
C LYS A 133 -0.33 27.26 -12.89
N LYS A 134 -1.09 26.78 -11.90
CA LYS A 134 -0.60 26.03 -10.76
C LYS A 134 -1.43 24.77 -10.59
N LEU A 135 -0.77 23.61 -10.52
CA LEU A 135 -1.38 22.33 -10.18
C LEU A 135 -0.87 21.91 -8.81
N SER A 136 -1.76 21.73 -7.86
CA SER A 136 -1.43 21.21 -6.52
C SER A 136 -2.26 19.96 -6.20
N SER A 137 -1.76 19.15 -5.29
CA SER A 137 -2.51 18.03 -4.71
C SER A 137 -2.05 17.77 -3.29
N THR A 138 -2.95 17.26 -2.48
CA THR A 138 -2.64 16.67 -1.19
C THR A 138 -2.42 15.17 -1.37
N PHE A 139 -1.36 14.64 -0.80
CA PHE A 139 -1.10 13.21 -0.74
C PHE A 139 -1.24 12.71 0.69
N ASN A 140 -1.89 11.58 0.85
CA ASN A 140 -1.86 10.81 2.08
C ASN A 140 -0.67 9.85 2.00
N PHE A 141 0.33 10.07 2.85
CA PHE A 141 1.47 9.19 3.01
C PHE A 141 1.16 8.17 4.09
N ILE A 142 1.20 6.90 3.74
CA ILE A 142 1.08 5.82 4.69
C ILE A 142 2.50 5.48 5.17
N LEU A 143 2.75 5.77 6.44
CA LEU A 143 4.05 5.59 7.08
C LEU A 143 4.01 4.42 8.06
N CYS A 144 5.12 3.75 8.19
CA CYS A 144 5.33 2.66 9.13
C CYS A 144 6.68 2.84 9.82
N LEU A 145 6.76 2.53 11.11
CA LEU A 145 8.04 2.41 11.80
C LEU A 145 8.90 1.32 11.14
N LYS A 146 10.18 1.59 10.97
CA LYS A 146 11.13 0.65 10.34
C LYS A 146 11.28 -0.66 11.11
N THR A 147 11.29 -0.59 12.45
CA THR A 147 11.53 -1.79 13.28
C THR A 147 10.47 -2.88 13.12
N PRO A 148 9.15 -2.63 13.19
CA PRO A 148 8.14 -3.65 12.90
C PRO A 148 8.28 -4.25 11.50
N MET A 149 8.53 -3.42 10.49
CA MET A 149 8.73 -3.87 9.11
C MET A 149 9.96 -4.77 8.97
N GLN A 150 11.08 -4.41 9.60
CA GLN A 150 12.30 -5.23 9.60
C GLN A 150 12.08 -6.57 10.30
N ARG A 151 11.31 -6.62 11.40
CA ARG A 151 10.98 -7.87 12.09
C ARG A 151 10.15 -8.80 11.21
N LEU A 152 9.20 -8.26 10.45
CA LEU A 152 8.41 -9.03 9.48
C LEU A 152 9.31 -9.59 8.35
N ASP A 153 10.15 -8.76 7.76
CA ASP A 153 11.11 -9.17 6.73
C ASP A 153 12.07 -10.26 7.25
N MET A 154 12.56 -10.12 8.49
CA MET A 154 13.37 -11.15 9.13
C MET A 154 12.62 -12.46 9.34
N ALA A 155 11.34 -12.41 9.73
CA ALA A 155 10.53 -13.61 9.91
C ALA A 155 10.31 -14.35 8.61
N LEU A 156 10.05 -13.65 7.51
CA LEU A 156 9.91 -14.20 6.16
C LEU A 156 11.23 -14.79 5.63
N LYS A 157 12.34 -14.05 5.78
CA LYS A 157 13.67 -14.51 5.37
C LYS A 157 14.11 -15.80 6.05
N ARG A 158 13.75 -16.00 7.34
CA ARG A 158 14.05 -17.23 8.07
C ARG A 158 13.38 -18.48 7.49
N VAL A 159 12.33 -18.31 6.73
CA VAL A 159 11.63 -19.41 6.04
C VAL A 159 11.94 -19.46 4.54
N GLY A 160 12.88 -18.63 4.08
CA GLY A 160 13.32 -18.60 2.68
C GLY A 160 12.41 -17.84 1.75
N ILE A 161 11.53 -16.96 2.30
CA ILE A 161 10.60 -16.14 1.51
C ILE A 161 11.13 -14.71 1.41
N LYS A 162 11.19 -14.20 0.19
CA LYS A 162 11.51 -12.82 -0.08
C LYS A 162 10.23 -11.95 -0.01
N MET A 163 10.24 -10.93 0.80
CA MET A 163 9.17 -9.93 0.82
C MET A 163 9.30 -9.03 -0.42
N LEU A 164 8.30 -9.06 -1.31
CA LEU A 164 8.26 -8.24 -2.52
C LEU A 164 7.82 -6.81 -2.20
N SER A 165 6.76 -6.70 -1.41
CA SER A 165 6.21 -5.43 -0.96
C SER A 165 5.44 -5.63 0.33
N VAL A 166 5.19 -4.51 1.02
CA VAL A 166 4.34 -4.46 2.21
C VAL A 166 3.27 -3.39 2.02
N THR A 167 2.06 -3.67 2.50
CA THR A 167 0.96 -2.72 2.49
C THR A 167 0.25 -2.68 3.84
N SER A 168 -0.55 -1.65 4.08
CA SER A 168 -1.45 -1.61 5.24
C SER A 168 -2.60 -2.60 5.05
N ASN A 169 -2.91 -3.41 6.07
CA ASN A 169 -4.07 -4.31 6.03
C ASN A 169 -5.36 -3.53 5.76
N ALA A 170 -5.54 -2.36 6.36
CA ALA A 170 -6.73 -1.54 6.13
C ALA A 170 -6.92 -1.15 4.66
N ILE A 171 -5.83 -0.82 3.95
CA ILE A 171 -5.88 -0.53 2.50
C ILE A 171 -6.18 -1.81 1.72
N ALA A 172 -5.50 -2.91 2.04
CA ALA A 172 -5.73 -4.18 1.36
C ALA A 172 -7.17 -4.68 1.55
N THR A 173 -7.72 -4.56 2.76
CA THR A 173 -9.12 -4.89 3.06
C THR A 173 -10.07 -4.00 2.25
N ALA A 174 -9.85 -2.69 2.23
CA ALA A 174 -10.66 -1.76 1.45
C ALA A 174 -10.66 -2.10 -0.05
N GLU A 175 -9.48 -2.41 -0.61
CA GLU A 175 -9.37 -2.83 -2.02
C GLU A 175 -10.11 -4.14 -2.32
N ALA A 176 -10.12 -5.06 -1.37
CA ALA A 176 -10.74 -6.37 -1.54
C ALA A 176 -12.27 -6.36 -1.41
N VAL A 177 -12.84 -5.46 -0.58
CA VAL A 177 -14.28 -5.52 -0.23
C VAL A 177 -15.10 -4.42 -0.89
N LEU A 178 -14.50 -3.29 -1.30
CA LEU A 178 -15.25 -2.16 -1.85
C LEU A 178 -15.52 -2.32 -3.34
N LEU A 179 -16.76 -2.07 -3.72
CA LEU A 179 -17.16 -1.94 -5.11
C LEU A 179 -16.72 -0.59 -5.71
N PRO A 180 -16.55 -0.50 -7.03
CA PRO A 180 -16.19 0.76 -7.69
C PRO A 180 -17.10 1.93 -7.32
N ASP A 181 -18.42 1.70 -7.32
CA ASP A 181 -19.42 2.73 -7.02
C ASP A 181 -19.29 3.23 -5.57
N GLU A 182 -19.02 2.33 -4.61
CA GLU A 182 -18.81 2.70 -3.20
C GLU A 182 -17.55 3.56 -3.02
N LYS A 183 -16.49 3.28 -3.80
CA LYS A 183 -15.26 4.09 -3.80
C LYS A 183 -15.53 5.51 -4.35
N GLU A 184 -16.46 5.65 -5.32
CA GLU A 184 -16.81 6.95 -5.88
C GLU A 184 -17.71 7.78 -4.95
N GLU A 185 -18.69 7.14 -4.31
CA GLU A 185 -19.63 7.79 -3.39
C GLU A 185 -18.96 8.18 -2.06
N GLY A 186 -17.90 7.50 -1.68
CA GLY A 186 -17.17 7.67 -0.44
C GLY A 186 -17.77 6.85 0.70
N VAL A 187 -16.99 5.93 1.24
CA VAL A 187 -17.38 4.98 2.29
C VAL A 187 -16.26 4.86 3.32
N ALA A 188 -16.60 4.54 4.55
CA ALA A 188 -15.65 4.20 5.59
C ALA A 188 -15.57 2.68 5.76
N VAL A 189 -14.36 2.14 5.68
CA VAL A 189 -14.07 0.73 6.01
C VAL A 189 -13.43 0.69 7.40
N VAL A 190 -13.96 -0.13 8.28
CA VAL A 190 -13.42 -0.37 9.62
C VAL A 190 -12.89 -1.80 9.65
N ASP A 191 -11.58 -1.94 9.79
CA ASP A 191 -10.85 -3.20 9.94
C ASP A 191 -10.48 -3.37 11.41
N ILE A 192 -11.02 -4.43 12.07
CA ILE A 192 -10.92 -4.64 13.53
C ILE A 192 -10.18 -5.95 13.81
#